data_751fa7cb0525dc6338c8f466b28e8d67
#
_entry.id   751fa7cb0525dc6338c8f466b28e8d67
#
_cell.length_a   1.000
_cell.length_b   1.000
_cell.length_c   1.000
_cell.angle_alpha   90.00
_cell.angle_beta   90.00
_cell.angle_gamma   90.00
#
_symmetry.space_group_name_H-M   'P 1'
#
loop_
_entity.id
_entity.type
_entity.pdbx_description
1 polymer ?
#
loop_
_entity_poly.entity_id
_entity_poly.type
_entity_poly.pdbx_seq_one_letter_code
_entity_poly.pdbx_strand_id
1 'polypeptide(L)'
;MLNDFKQDIDWKNIQTKNNYNARVLFSVINKELRRGQLLNSLAVAKELFDSGEQFQNKLWQRLITITAEDVGLGNLGLYSYVCSSYEHFLKDYSFNIIYECVRLICGSKKNRFADEVLNFVLLKYVASNRDYFNESSKDVALNGETREHLQDFLKTRDLINSVKCFVSLAMSGNNFEETAWGALEDVMTVWETHIKQAYQMTLRMKPGKNDRLMAGVLHICGFVMDIVLDESEASVGNDKPMDLPRIFIPAHALDLHANTTG
;
A
#
# COMPACT_ATOMS: atom_id res chain seq x y z
N MET A 1 11.68 1.79 -20.25
CA MET A 1 11.96 2.52 -19.00
C MET A 1 10.64 3.10 -18.54
N LEU A 2 10.04 2.50 -17.52
CA LEU A 2 8.85 3.07 -16.89
C LEU A 2 9.27 4.38 -16.25
N ASN A 3 8.80 5.47 -16.82
CA ASN A 3 8.99 6.78 -16.24
C ASN A 3 8.33 6.81 -14.86
N ASP A 4 9.08 7.35 -13.89
CA ASP A 4 8.59 7.67 -12.57
C ASP A 4 7.13 8.12 -12.58
N PHE A 5 6.35 7.71 -11.56
CA PHE A 5 4.94 8.07 -11.30
C PHE A 5 4.70 9.60 -11.18
N LYS A 6 5.36 10.41 -11.98
CA LYS A 6 5.53 11.86 -11.83
C LYS A 6 4.41 12.72 -12.41
N GLN A 7 3.34 12.15 -12.94
CA GLN A 7 2.23 12.97 -13.40
C GLN A 7 1.09 12.93 -12.38
N ASP A 8 0.77 14.10 -11.84
CA ASP A 8 -0.54 14.36 -11.21
C ASP A 8 -1.62 14.29 -12.29
N ILE A 9 -2.00 13.06 -12.64
CA ILE A 9 -3.02 12.80 -13.63
C ILE A 9 -4.38 13.07 -12.98
N ASP A 10 -5.15 14.00 -13.54
CA ASP A 10 -6.54 14.17 -13.14
C ASP A 10 -7.42 13.03 -13.71
N TRP A 11 -7.62 12.00 -12.89
CA TRP A 11 -8.41 10.82 -13.25
C TRP A 11 -9.92 11.07 -13.40
N LYS A 12 -10.42 12.27 -13.10
CA LYS A 12 -11.88 12.56 -13.14
C LYS A 12 -12.46 12.41 -14.54
N ASN A 13 -11.71 12.86 -15.55
CA ASN A 13 -12.18 12.94 -16.94
C ASN A 13 -11.53 11.90 -17.85
N ILE A 14 -10.71 11.01 -17.31
CA ILE A 14 -10.04 9.98 -18.08
C ILE A 14 -10.94 8.76 -18.20
N GLN A 15 -11.02 8.24 -19.43
CA GLN A 15 -11.76 7.01 -19.73
C GLN A 15 -10.79 5.89 -20.08
N THR A 16 -11.18 4.66 -19.74
CA THR A 16 -10.49 3.45 -20.12
C THR A 16 -10.77 3.09 -21.59
N LYS A 17 -10.14 2.03 -22.08
CA LYS A 17 -10.30 1.50 -23.44
C LYS A 17 -11.77 1.28 -23.84
N ASN A 18 -12.61 0.83 -22.92
CA ASN A 18 -14.03 0.59 -23.15
C ASN A 18 -14.94 1.69 -22.57
N ASN A 19 -14.43 2.93 -22.47
CA ASN A 19 -15.15 4.11 -22.06
C ASN A 19 -15.71 4.10 -20.63
N TYR A 20 -15.12 3.34 -19.72
CA TYR A 20 -15.42 3.48 -18.29
C TYR A 20 -14.65 4.66 -17.70
N ASN A 21 -15.27 5.39 -16.78
CA ASN A 21 -14.57 6.44 -16.03
C ASN A 21 -13.48 5.81 -15.14
N ALA A 22 -12.23 6.24 -15.33
CA ALA A 22 -11.06 5.69 -14.63
C ALA A 22 -11.17 5.79 -13.12
N ARG A 23 -11.61 6.95 -12.60
CA ARG A 23 -11.77 7.19 -11.16
C ARG A 23 -12.78 6.22 -10.54
N VAL A 24 -13.87 5.96 -11.25
CA VAL A 24 -14.88 4.99 -10.81
C VAL A 24 -14.28 3.59 -10.78
N LEU A 25 -13.56 3.16 -11.81
CA LEU A 25 -12.95 1.82 -11.83
C LEU A 25 -11.89 1.64 -10.73
N PHE A 26 -11.09 2.67 -10.42
CA PHE A 26 -10.17 2.60 -9.28
C PHE A 26 -10.92 2.52 -7.93
N SER A 27 -12.09 3.11 -7.80
CA SER A 27 -12.93 2.92 -6.62
C SER A 27 -13.53 1.51 -6.57
N VAL A 28 -13.99 0.99 -7.71
CA VAL A 28 -14.52 -0.39 -7.81
C VAL A 28 -13.45 -1.39 -7.40
N ILE A 29 -12.27 -1.36 -8.03
CA ILE A 29 -11.21 -2.34 -7.74
C ILE A 29 -10.84 -2.36 -6.26
N ASN A 30 -10.68 -1.18 -5.62
CA ASN A 30 -10.37 -1.10 -4.20
C ASN A 30 -11.43 -1.78 -3.33
N LYS A 31 -12.72 -1.53 -3.63
CA LYS A 31 -13.82 -2.03 -2.81
C LYS A 31 -14.13 -3.51 -3.05
N GLU A 32 -13.97 -3.96 -4.28
CA GLU A 32 -14.18 -5.36 -4.64
C GLU A 32 -13.05 -6.27 -4.09
N LEU A 33 -11.79 -5.82 -4.17
CA LEU A 33 -10.66 -6.52 -3.54
C LEU A 33 -10.83 -6.65 -2.03
N ARG A 34 -11.26 -5.56 -1.37
CA ARG A 34 -11.56 -5.55 0.06
C ARG A 34 -12.64 -6.56 0.43
N ARG A 35 -13.65 -6.73 -0.42
CA ARG A 35 -14.78 -7.65 -0.21
C ARG A 35 -14.51 -9.08 -0.71
N GLY A 36 -13.35 -9.33 -1.32
CA GLY A 36 -13.02 -10.64 -1.89
C GLY A 36 -13.83 -10.99 -3.14
N GLN A 37 -14.36 -9.99 -3.86
CA GLN A 37 -15.19 -10.22 -5.07
C GLN A 37 -14.30 -10.48 -6.29
N LEU A 38 -13.80 -11.72 -6.40
CA LEU A 38 -12.76 -12.10 -7.35
C LEU A 38 -13.11 -11.77 -8.81
N LEU A 39 -14.26 -12.21 -9.29
CA LEU A 39 -14.61 -12.10 -10.72
C LEU A 39 -14.71 -10.64 -11.17
N ASN A 40 -15.35 -9.79 -10.39
CA ASN A 40 -15.46 -8.38 -10.71
C ASN A 40 -14.11 -7.66 -10.57
N SER A 41 -13.32 -8.01 -9.55
CA SER A 41 -11.95 -7.49 -9.39
C SER A 41 -11.08 -7.81 -10.59
N LEU A 42 -11.13 -9.05 -11.10
CA LEU A 42 -10.39 -9.47 -12.29
C LEU A 42 -10.85 -8.75 -13.55
N ALA A 43 -12.16 -8.59 -13.75
CA ALA A 43 -12.71 -7.86 -14.90
C ALA A 43 -12.24 -6.41 -14.92
N VAL A 44 -12.29 -5.73 -13.76
CA VAL A 44 -11.81 -4.35 -13.64
C VAL A 44 -10.29 -4.26 -13.81
N ALA A 45 -9.53 -5.18 -13.20
CA ALA A 45 -8.08 -5.23 -13.37
C ALA A 45 -7.68 -5.42 -14.84
N LYS A 46 -8.39 -6.30 -15.57
CA LYS A 46 -8.14 -6.53 -17.01
C LYS A 46 -8.44 -5.28 -17.83
N GLU A 47 -9.55 -4.61 -17.59
CA GLU A 47 -9.90 -3.34 -18.25
C GLU A 47 -8.81 -2.28 -18.03
N LEU A 48 -8.36 -2.10 -16.78
CA LEU A 48 -7.30 -1.17 -16.45
C LEU A 48 -5.97 -1.56 -17.12
N PHE A 49 -5.64 -2.85 -17.11
CA PHE A 49 -4.44 -3.35 -17.79
C PHE A 49 -4.45 -3.07 -19.30
N ASP A 50 -5.58 -3.33 -19.98
CA ASP A 50 -5.75 -3.13 -21.43
C ASP A 50 -5.85 -1.64 -21.82
N SER A 51 -6.05 -0.76 -20.87
CA SER A 51 -6.14 0.69 -21.09
C SER A 51 -4.80 1.41 -21.18
N GLY A 52 -3.69 0.69 -20.98
CA GLY A 52 -2.34 1.20 -21.21
C GLY A 52 -1.53 1.45 -19.94
N GLU A 53 -0.27 1.84 -20.15
CA GLU A 53 0.77 1.89 -19.13
C GLU A 53 0.38 2.74 -17.89
N GLN A 54 -0.17 3.91 -18.10
CA GLN A 54 -0.60 4.78 -16.98
C GLN A 54 -1.63 4.12 -16.07
N PHE A 55 -2.55 3.33 -16.65
CA PHE A 55 -3.54 2.58 -15.87
C PHE A 55 -2.92 1.39 -15.16
N GLN A 56 -1.98 0.70 -15.83
CA GLN A 56 -1.22 -0.41 -15.23
C GLN A 56 -0.44 0.05 -14.01
N ASN A 57 0.26 1.18 -14.12
CA ASN A 57 1.02 1.77 -13.01
C ASN A 57 0.09 2.13 -11.83
N LYS A 58 -1.05 2.74 -12.11
CA LYS A 58 -2.03 3.07 -11.07
C LYS A 58 -2.69 1.84 -10.47
N LEU A 59 -2.95 0.80 -11.27
CA LEU A 59 -3.46 -0.48 -10.79
C LEU A 59 -2.47 -1.13 -9.81
N TRP A 60 -1.19 -1.21 -10.16
CA TRP A 60 -0.17 -1.73 -9.26
C TRP A 60 -0.06 -0.96 -7.96
N GLN A 61 -0.09 0.37 -8.03
CA GLN A 61 -0.16 1.19 -6.82
C GLN A 61 -1.33 0.77 -5.93
N ARG A 62 -2.52 0.54 -6.53
CA ARG A 62 -3.71 0.11 -5.77
C ARG A 62 -3.56 -1.30 -5.18
N LEU A 63 -3.01 -2.25 -5.92
CA LEU A 63 -2.78 -3.62 -5.42
C LEU A 63 -1.86 -3.61 -4.20
N ILE A 64 -0.75 -2.88 -4.26
CA ILE A 64 0.22 -2.77 -3.15
C ILE A 64 -0.42 -2.07 -1.94
N THR A 65 -1.08 -0.93 -2.16
CA THR A 65 -1.76 -0.18 -1.08
C THR A 65 -2.81 -1.05 -0.37
N ILE A 66 -3.70 -1.70 -1.13
CA ILE A 66 -4.76 -2.55 -0.55
C ILE A 66 -4.18 -3.76 0.18
N THR A 67 -3.09 -4.32 -0.31
CA THR A 67 -2.44 -5.42 0.38
C THR A 67 -1.93 -4.97 1.75
N ALA A 68 -1.40 -3.76 1.88
CA ALA A 68 -0.97 -3.23 3.16
C ALA A 68 -2.14 -2.81 4.07
N GLU A 69 -3.14 -2.10 3.52
CA GLU A 69 -4.24 -1.51 4.30
C GLU A 69 -5.33 -2.51 4.68
N ASP A 70 -5.76 -3.35 3.73
CA ASP A 70 -6.94 -4.18 3.89
C ASP A 70 -6.62 -5.64 4.22
N VAL A 71 -5.62 -6.25 3.57
CA VAL A 71 -5.13 -7.58 3.94
C VAL A 71 -4.29 -7.46 5.21
N GLY A 72 -3.32 -6.57 5.21
CA GLY A 72 -2.56 -6.21 6.39
C GLY A 72 -2.01 -7.42 7.15
N LEU A 73 -2.28 -7.46 8.45
CA LEU A 73 -1.86 -8.56 9.33
C LEU A 73 -2.62 -9.88 9.08
N GLY A 74 -3.64 -9.89 8.22
CA GLY A 74 -4.36 -11.11 7.85
C GLY A 74 -3.53 -12.06 6.98
N ASN A 75 -2.56 -11.50 6.23
CA ASN A 75 -1.55 -12.24 5.48
C ASN A 75 -0.37 -11.30 5.19
N LEU A 76 0.53 -11.16 6.17
CA LEU A 76 1.63 -10.20 6.09
C LEU A 76 2.63 -10.54 4.96
N GLY A 77 2.87 -11.82 4.69
CA GLY A 77 3.75 -12.26 3.61
C GLY A 77 3.26 -11.87 2.21
N LEU A 78 1.94 -11.69 2.04
CA LEU A 78 1.38 -11.28 0.75
C LEU A 78 1.86 -9.89 0.30
N TYR A 79 2.17 -9.00 1.24
CA TYR A 79 2.69 -7.69 0.88
C TYR A 79 4.02 -7.79 0.10
N SER A 80 4.97 -8.58 0.63
CA SER A 80 6.25 -8.82 -0.05
C SER A 80 6.06 -9.55 -1.38
N TYR A 81 5.15 -10.53 -1.43
CA TYR A 81 4.82 -11.22 -2.68
C TYR A 81 4.32 -10.25 -3.76
N VAL A 82 3.38 -9.37 -3.44
CA VAL A 82 2.85 -8.38 -4.40
C VAL A 82 3.92 -7.39 -4.84
N CYS A 83 4.80 -6.96 -3.92
CA CYS A 83 5.96 -6.12 -4.28
C CYS A 83 6.91 -6.82 -5.25
N SER A 84 7.28 -8.09 -4.99
CA SER A 84 8.13 -8.88 -5.88
C SER A 84 7.45 -9.16 -7.23
N SER A 85 6.14 -9.39 -7.22
CA SER A 85 5.35 -9.58 -8.44
C SER A 85 5.35 -8.34 -9.32
N TYR A 86 5.34 -7.15 -8.75
CA TYR A 86 5.50 -5.91 -9.51
C TYR A 86 6.87 -5.84 -10.20
N GLU A 87 7.94 -6.25 -9.53
CA GLU A 87 9.27 -6.31 -10.17
C GLU A 87 9.34 -7.30 -11.32
N HIS A 88 8.65 -8.44 -11.21
CA HIS A 88 8.49 -9.39 -12.32
C HIS A 88 7.66 -8.78 -13.44
N PHE A 89 6.56 -8.12 -13.13
CA PHE A 89 5.71 -7.44 -14.11
C PHE A 89 6.50 -6.41 -14.94
N LEU A 90 7.42 -5.68 -14.36
CA LEU A 90 8.27 -4.72 -15.07
C LEU A 90 9.17 -5.36 -16.13
N LYS A 91 9.37 -6.68 -16.08
CA LYS A 91 10.17 -7.44 -17.05
C LYS A 91 9.32 -8.13 -18.11
N ASP A 92 8.15 -8.64 -17.71
CA ASP A 92 7.32 -9.53 -18.55
C ASP A 92 6.03 -8.86 -19.06
N TYR A 93 5.56 -7.82 -18.39
CA TYR A 93 4.30 -7.10 -18.72
C TYR A 93 3.10 -8.03 -18.90
N SER A 94 3.06 -9.17 -18.20
CA SER A 94 2.01 -10.16 -18.30
C SER A 94 0.84 -9.88 -17.37
N PHE A 95 -0.39 -9.97 -17.91
CA PHE A 95 -1.60 -9.88 -17.07
C PHE A 95 -1.70 -11.04 -16.08
N ASN A 96 -1.11 -12.20 -16.35
CA ASN A 96 -1.12 -13.34 -15.45
C ASN A 96 -0.53 -13.01 -14.06
N ILE A 97 0.48 -12.14 -14.02
CA ILE A 97 1.09 -11.70 -12.76
C ILE A 97 0.06 -10.89 -11.93
N ILE A 98 -0.67 -9.99 -12.59
CA ILE A 98 -1.76 -9.21 -11.97
C ILE A 98 -2.90 -10.13 -11.52
N TYR A 99 -3.29 -11.09 -12.36
CA TYR A 99 -4.31 -12.09 -12.07
C TYR A 99 -4.02 -12.80 -10.73
N GLU A 100 -2.80 -13.31 -10.57
CA GLU A 100 -2.40 -14.00 -9.34
C GLU A 100 -2.43 -13.08 -8.12
N CYS A 101 -1.93 -11.86 -8.23
CA CYS A 101 -2.02 -10.88 -7.13
C CYS A 101 -3.48 -10.61 -6.74
N VAL A 102 -4.36 -10.38 -7.70
CA VAL A 102 -5.80 -10.16 -7.46
C VAL A 102 -6.45 -11.36 -6.77
N ARG A 103 -6.15 -12.58 -7.25
CA ARG A 103 -6.65 -13.83 -6.68
C ARG A 103 -6.23 -13.98 -5.22
N LEU A 104 -4.96 -13.80 -4.93
CA LEU A 104 -4.41 -13.90 -3.58
C LEU A 104 -4.95 -12.81 -2.64
N ILE A 105 -5.04 -11.57 -3.12
CA ILE A 105 -5.63 -10.47 -2.33
C ILE A 105 -7.09 -10.78 -2.01
N CYS A 106 -7.89 -11.23 -2.99
CA CYS A 106 -9.29 -11.58 -2.74
C CYS A 106 -9.46 -12.73 -1.76
N GLY A 107 -8.63 -13.77 -1.87
CA GLY A 107 -8.69 -14.97 -1.02
C GLY A 107 -8.14 -14.78 0.39
N SER A 108 -7.31 -13.77 0.62
CA SER A 108 -6.68 -13.56 1.92
C SER A 108 -7.66 -12.99 2.96
N LYS A 109 -7.46 -13.39 4.22
CA LYS A 109 -8.14 -12.78 5.37
C LYS A 109 -7.83 -11.28 5.41
N LYS A 110 -8.83 -10.46 5.70
CA LYS A 110 -8.68 -9.01 5.83
C LYS A 110 -8.44 -8.63 7.29
N ASN A 111 -7.44 -7.80 7.53
CA ASN A 111 -7.14 -7.25 8.85
C ASN A 111 -6.58 -5.84 8.72
N ARG A 112 -7.39 -4.84 9.02
CA ARG A 112 -7.06 -3.42 8.88
C ARG A 112 -6.43 -2.80 10.12
N PHE A 113 -6.01 -3.61 11.07
CA PHE A 113 -5.49 -3.09 12.34
C PHE A 113 -4.32 -2.10 12.15
N ALA A 114 -3.38 -2.40 11.26
CA ALA A 114 -2.26 -1.51 10.98
C ALA A 114 -2.70 -0.16 10.36
N ASP A 115 -3.70 -0.18 9.45
CA ASP A 115 -4.31 1.03 8.89
C ASP A 115 -5.02 1.87 9.98
N GLU A 116 -5.72 1.21 10.88
CA GLU A 116 -6.41 1.87 12.01
C GLU A 116 -5.40 2.50 12.98
N VAL A 117 -4.29 1.82 13.29
CA VAL A 117 -3.21 2.35 14.13
C VAL A 117 -2.55 3.56 13.47
N LEU A 118 -2.23 3.48 12.18
CA LEU A 118 -1.67 4.62 11.44
C LEU A 118 -2.62 5.82 11.47
N ASN A 119 -3.89 5.61 11.15
CA ASN A 119 -4.91 6.66 11.16
C ASN A 119 -5.09 7.27 12.55
N PHE A 120 -5.10 6.45 13.61
CA PHE A 120 -5.15 6.93 14.99
C PHE A 120 -3.96 7.84 15.32
N VAL A 121 -2.74 7.43 14.97
CA VAL A 121 -1.53 8.23 15.20
C VAL A 121 -1.59 9.54 14.40
N LEU A 122 -1.95 9.48 13.11
CA LEU A 122 -2.05 10.66 12.27
C LEU A 122 -3.11 11.65 12.79
N LEU A 123 -4.29 11.17 13.17
CA LEU A 123 -5.37 12.04 13.67
C LEU A 123 -5.05 12.62 15.03
N LYS A 124 -4.54 11.82 15.95
CA LYS A 124 -4.31 12.25 17.32
C LYS A 124 -3.05 13.09 17.50
N TYR A 125 -1.97 12.74 16.83
CA TYR A 125 -0.67 13.37 17.07
C TYR A 125 -0.25 14.32 15.94
N VAL A 126 -0.71 14.07 14.71
CA VAL A 126 -0.38 14.90 13.53
C VAL A 126 -1.42 16.01 13.35
N ALA A 127 -2.71 15.70 13.37
CA ALA A 127 -3.76 16.69 13.10
C ALA A 127 -3.98 17.65 14.28
N SER A 128 -3.76 17.22 15.52
CA SER A 128 -3.85 18.10 16.71
C SER A 128 -2.69 19.10 16.80
N ASN A 129 -1.62 18.86 16.08
CA ASN A 129 -0.45 19.77 15.97
C ASN A 129 -0.38 20.37 14.56
N ARG A 130 -1.47 20.97 14.05
CA ARG A 130 -1.51 21.58 12.70
C ARG A 130 -0.40 22.59 12.44
N ASP A 131 0.04 23.31 13.46
CA ASP A 131 1.19 24.21 13.37
C ASP A 131 2.52 23.46 13.17
N TYR A 132 2.58 22.21 13.57
CA TYR A 132 3.72 21.31 13.45
C TYR A 132 4.10 20.95 11.99
N PHE A 133 3.15 21.04 11.05
CA PHE A 133 3.34 20.66 9.64
C PHE A 133 3.33 21.85 8.68
N ASN A 134 2.95 23.05 9.14
CA ASN A 134 2.87 24.25 8.30
C ASN A 134 4.10 25.15 8.41
N GLU A 135 4.88 25.04 9.48
CA GLU A 135 6.17 25.72 9.54
C GLU A 135 7.23 24.87 8.83
N SER A 136 7.99 25.55 7.98
CA SER A 136 9.04 25.00 7.13
C SER A 136 9.80 23.87 7.85
N SER A 137 9.75 22.70 7.27
CA SER A 137 10.25 21.40 7.72
C SER A 137 11.72 21.33 8.15
N LYS A 138 12.36 22.42 8.48
CA LYS A 138 13.78 22.49 8.81
C LYS A 138 14.10 22.45 10.30
N ASP A 139 13.15 22.72 11.18
CA ASP A 139 13.42 22.87 12.62
C ASP A 139 12.54 22.02 13.54
N VAL A 140 11.71 21.19 13.01
CA VAL A 140 10.90 20.27 13.81
C VAL A 140 11.56 18.90 13.79
N ALA A 141 12.71 18.79 14.41
CA ALA A 141 13.09 17.55 15.09
C ALA A 141 11.97 17.31 16.11
N LEU A 142 11.07 16.41 15.79
CA LEU A 142 9.95 16.03 16.62
C LEU A 142 10.46 15.67 18.01
N ASN A 143 10.48 16.63 18.92
CA ASN A 143 10.92 16.49 20.32
C ASN A 143 12.24 15.72 20.54
N GLY A 144 13.19 15.73 19.60
CA GLY A 144 14.45 14.99 19.71
C GLY A 144 14.29 13.47 19.54
N GLU A 145 13.21 13.00 18.91
CA GLU A 145 13.07 11.58 18.58
C GLU A 145 14.19 11.16 17.61
N THR A 146 14.89 10.11 17.95
CA THR A 146 16.02 9.58 17.21
C THR A 146 15.79 8.15 16.77
N ARG A 147 16.72 7.61 15.96
CA ARG A 147 16.75 6.18 15.60
C ARG A 147 16.78 5.29 16.84
N GLU A 148 17.55 5.68 17.85
CA GLU A 148 17.69 4.96 19.11
C GLU A 148 16.36 4.88 19.86
N HIS A 149 15.60 5.97 19.93
CA HIS A 149 14.26 5.97 20.54
C HIS A 149 13.31 4.99 19.82
N LEU A 150 13.29 4.98 18.48
CA LEU A 150 12.49 4.03 17.73
C LEU A 150 12.91 2.58 18.03
N GLN A 151 14.21 2.32 18.06
CA GLN A 151 14.73 1.00 18.38
C GLN A 151 14.36 0.55 19.81
N ASP A 152 14.39 1.44 20.78
CA ASP A 152 14.02 1.14 22.17
C ASP A 152 12.53 0.86 22.31
N PHE A 153 11.66 1.64 21.64
CA PHE A 153 10.22 1.35 21.60
C PHE A 153 9.93 0.01 20.93
N LEU A 154 10.62 -0.32 19.85
CA LEU A 154 10.48 -1.63 19.18
C LEU A 154 10.91 -2.78 20.08
N LYS A 155 12.06 -2.67 20.75
CA LYS A 155 12.57 -3.69 21.68
C LYS A 155 11.63 -3.90 22.87
N THR A 156 11.02 -2.85 23.37
CA THR A 156 10.05 -2.91 24.47
C THR A 156 8.64 -3.26 24.03
N ARG A 157 8.40 -3.47 22.72
CA ARG A 157 7.09 -3.80 22.14
C ARG A 157 6.03 -2.71 22.39
N ASP A 158 6.45 -1.47 22.54
CA ASP A 158 5.53 -0.32 22.68
C ASP A 158 5.00 0.12 21.31
N LEU A 159 3.86 -0.45 20.93
CA LEU A 159 3.27 -0.26 19.58
C LEU A 159 3.03 1.22 19.26
N ILE A 160 2.36 1.93 20.15
CA ILE A 160 1.93 3.31 19.86
C ILE A 160 3.13 4.25 19.76
N ASN A 161 4.08 4.17 20.67
CA ASN A 161 5.28 4.99 20.61
C ASN A 161 6.21 4.57 19.45
N SER A 162 6.29 3.29 19.10
CA SER A 162 7.01 2.83 17.90
C SER A 162 6.41 3.45 16.63
N VAL A 163 5.09 3.37 16.44
CA VAL A 163 4.43 3.93 15.25
C VAL A 163 4.55 5.46 15.22
N LYS A 164 4.32 6.12 16.36
CA LYS A 164 4.47 7.57 16.49
C LYS A 164 5.89 8.02 16.13
N CYS A 165 6.92 7.38 16.68
CA CYS A 165 8.31 7.69 16.41
C CYS A 165 8.67 7.44 14.93
N PHE A 166 8.26 6.29 14.38
CA PHE A 166 8.47 5.96 12.96
C PHE A 166 7.83 7.01 12.03
N VAL A 167 6.56 7.35 12.26
CA VAL A 167 5.83 8.35 11.46
C VAL A 167 6.54 9.71 11.56
N SER A 168 6.96 10.08 12.74
CA SER A 168 7.66 11.31 13.03
C SER A 168 8.96 11.41 12.25
N LEU A 169 9.80 10.39 12.34
CA LEU A 169 11.07 10.31 11.62
C LEU A 169 10.85 10.29 10.09
N ALA A 170 9.95 9.43 9.61
CA ALA A 170 9.71 9.28 8.18
C ALA A 170 9.14 10.56 7.52
N MET A 171 8.47 11.43 8.28
CA MET A 171 7.86 12.67 7.77
C MET A 171 8.75 13.91 7.88
N SER A 172 9.82 13.88 8.66
CA SER A 172 10.66 15.07 8.95
C SER A 172 11.57 15.52 7.80
N GLY A 173 11.60 14.83 6.66
CA GLY A 173 12.40 15.19 5.47
C GLY A 173 13.90 14.81 5.59
N ASN A 174 14.68 15.05 4.52
CA ASN A 174 16.14 14.89 4.46
C ASN A 174 16.75 13.67 5.19
N ASN A 175 16.63 12.47 4.60
CA ASN A 175 17.18 11.19 5.11
C ASN A 175 16.49 10.61 6.36
N PHE A 176 15.53 11.30 6.98
CA PHE A 176 14.81 10.75 8.14
C PHE A 176 13.96 9.53 7.78
N GLU A 177 13.41 9.49 6.57
CA GLU A 177 12.71 8.31 6.07
C GLU A 177 13.65 7.10 6.03
N GLU A 178 14.85 7.25 5.47
CA GLU A 178 15.88 6.19 5.47
C GLU A 178 16.30 5.83 6.88
N THR A 179 16.45 6.81 7.78
CA THR A 179 16.74 6.59 9.20
C THR A 179 15.67 5.76 9.88
N ALA A 180 14.39 6.07 9.65
CA ALA A 180 13.27 5.33 10.22
C ALA A 180 13.24 3.86 9.71
N TRP A 181 13.42 3.65 8.42
CA TRP A 181 13.46 2.30 7.84
C TRP A 181 14.68 1.51 8.30
N GLY A 182 15.86 2.14 8.37
CA GLY A 182 17.06 1.50 8.92
C GLY A 182 16.91 1.09 10.40
N ALA A 183 16.16 1.84 11.20
CA ALA A 183 15.85 1.43 12.57
C ALA A 183 14.98 0.16 12.63
N LEU A 184 14.03 -0.01 11.70
CA LEU A 184 13.26 -1.24 11.58
C LEU A 184 14.14 -2.42 11.19
N GLU A 185 15.02 -2.25 10.19
CA GLU A 185 15.95 -3.30 9.76
C GLU A 185 16.84 -3.80 10.90
N ASP A 186 17.41 -2.89 11.70
CA ASP A 186 18.30 -3.23 12.79
C ASP A 186 17.64 -4.08 13.90
N VAL A 187 16.34 -3.83 14.17
CA VAL A 187 15.62 -4.51 15.24
C VAL A 187 14.88 -5.74 14.73
N MET A 188 14.36 -5.66 13.50
CA MET A 188 13.54 -6.71 12.90
C MET A 188 14.35 -7.55 11.90
N THR A 189 15.51 -8.03 12.31
CA THR A 189 16.48 -8.73 11.45
C THR A 189 15.91 -9.92 10.67
N VAL A 190 14.94 -10.64 11.24
CA VAL A 190 14.24 -11.74 10.55
C VAL A 190 13.39 -11.25 9.39
N TRP A 191 12.98 -9.98 9.40
CA TRP A 191 12.12 -9.34 8.39
C TRP A 191 12.87 -8.39 7.47
N GLU A 192 14.18 -8.34 7.55
CA GLU A 192 15.02 -7.37 6.83
C GLU A 192 14.69 -7.30 5.33
N THR A 193 14.59 -8.45 4.66
CA THR A 193 14.29 -8.52 3.23
C THR A 193 12.92 -7.89 2.91
N HIS A 194 11.90 -8.19 3.71
CA HIS A 194 10.55 -7.66 3.54
C HIS A 194 10.50 -6.15 3.76
N ILE A 195 11.21 -5.66 4.78
CA ILE A 195 11.33 -4.24 5.10
C ILE A 195 12.02 -3.48 3.95
N LYS A 196 13.12 -4.02 3.42
CA LYS A 196 13.82 -3.44 2.27
C LYS A 196 12.94 -3.36 1.03
N GLN A 197 12.21 -4.43 0.72
CA GLN A 197 11.27 -4.41 -0.41
C GLN A 197 10.17 -3.36 -0.21
N ALA A 198 9.58 -3.30 0.98
CA ALA A 198 8.56 -2.31 1.31
C ALA A 198 9.08 -0.87 1.16
N TYR A 199 10.28 -0.60 1.65
CA TYR A 199 10.91 0.71 1.53
C TYR A 199 11.20 1.07 0.06
N GLN A 200 11.77 0.16 -0.72
CA GLN A 200 12.04 0.39 -2.14
C GLN A 200 10.75 0.66 -2.94
N MET A 201 9.66 -0.07 -2.65
CA MET A 201 8.36 0.20 -3.27
C MET A 201 7.83 1.57 -2.87
N THR A 202 7.97 1.96 -1.61
CA THR A 202 7.62 3.30 -1.13
C THR A 202 8.35 4.39 -1.92
N LEU A 203 9.65 4.24 -2.16
CA LEU A 203 10.45 5.17 -2.94
C LEU A 203 10.03 5.21 -4.42
N ARG A 204 9.79 4.06 -5.04
CA ARG A 204 9.43 3.96 -6.46
C ARG A 204 8.04 4.54 -6.74
N MET A 205 7.08 4.21 -5.91
CA MET A 205 5.68 4.55 -6.15
C MET A 205 5.34 5.98 -5.75
N LYS A 206 6.15 6.61 -4.90
CA LYS A 206 5.90 7.97 -4.35
C LYS A 206 4.41 8.24 -4.11
N PRO A 207 3.70 7.32 -3.45
CA PRO A 207 2.30 7.48 -3.15
C PRO A 207 2.07 8.66 -2.21
N GLY A 208 0.84 8.94 -1.86
CA GLY A 208 0.50 9.94 -0.83
C GLY A 208 1.27 9.68 0.48
N LYS A 209 1.39 10.71 1.32
CA LYS A 209 2.14 10.60 2.58
C LYS A 209 1.74 9.37 3.41
N ASN A 210 0.44 9.12 3.54
CA ASN A 210 -0.10 8.01 4.33
C ASN A 210 0.26 6.65 3.73
N ASP A 211 0.15 6.51 2.41
CA ASP A 211 0.49 5.26 1.73
C ASP A 211 1.97 4.89 1.92
N ARG A 212 2.88 5.90 1.99
CA ARG A 212 4.30 5.67 2.23
C ARG A 212 4.60 5.14 3.62
N LEU A 213 3.83 5.58 4.61
CA LEU A 213 4.00 5.16 5.99
C LEU A 213 3.40 3.80 6.26
N MET A 214 2.38 3.41 5.49
CA MET A 214 1.57 2.21 5.74
C MET A 214 2.40 0.93 5.82
N ALA A 215 3.35 0.78 4.90
CA ALA A 215 4.21 -0.41 4.88
C ALA A 215 5.07 -0.54 6.14
N GLY A 216 5.67 0.55 6.62
CA GLY A 216 6.46 0.55 7.85
C GLY A 216 5.60 0.23 9.08
N VAL A 217 4.43 0.86 9.17
CA VAL A 217 3.48 0.61 10.26
C VAL A 217 2.97 -0.82 10.24
N LEU A 218 2.72 -1.41 9.06
CA LEU A 218 2.37 -2.82 8.92
C LEU A 218 3.43 -3.73 9.53
N HIS A 219 4.71 -3.50 9.23
CA HIS A 219 5.81 -4.29 9.78
C HIS A 219 5.96 -4.09 11.30
N ILE A 220 5.84 -2.86 11.79
CA ILE A 220 5.85 -2.56 13.23
C ILE A 220 4.74 -3.32 13.95
N CYS A 221 3.51 -3.26 13.46
CA CYS A 221 2.37 -3.98 14.04
C CYS A 221 2.62 -5.49 14.06
N GLY A 222 3.08 -6.07 12.95
CA GLY A 222 3.39 -7.49 12.85
C GLY A 222 4.48 -7.91 13.83
N PHE A 223 5.55 -7.15 13.92
CA PHE A 223 6.66 -7.41 14.85
C PHE A 223 6.23 -7.31 16.32
N VAL A 224 5.53 -6.24 16.69
CA VAL A 224 5.08 -6.03 18.07
C VAL A 224 4.08 -7.10 18.51
N MET A 225 3.25 -7.58 17.59
CA MET A 225 2.23 -8.62 17.85
C MET A 225 2.75 -10.05 17.65
N ASP A 226 4.05 -10.25 17.44
CA ASP A 226 4.67 -11.55 17.18
C ASP A 226 4.02 -12.37 16.05
N ILE A 227 3.57 -11.67 15.00
CA ILE A 227 2.99 -12.34 13.84
C ILE A 227 4.11 -13.01 13.05
N VAL A 228 3.98 -14.33 12.84
CA VAL A 228 4.91 -15.10 12.02
C VAL A 228 4.72 -14.75 10.56
N LEU A 229 5.81 -14.46 9.85
CA LEU A 229 5.80 -14.39 8.40
C LEU A 229 5.64 -15.80 7.85
N ASP A 230 4.44 -16.11 7.40
CA ASP A 230 4.19 -17.34 6.67
C ASP A 230 4.58 -17.13 5.21
N GLU A 231 5.70 -17.70 4.80
CA GLU A 231 6.13 -17.73 3.39
C GLU A 231 5.35 -18.78 2.59
N SER A 232 4.37 -19.43 3.23
CA SER A 232 3.63 -20.52 2.63
C SER A 232 2.82 -20.04 1.43
N GLU A 233 3.25 -20.55 0.29
CA GLU A 233 2.43 -20.95 -0.82
C GLU A 233 1.67 -19.87 -1.59
N ALA A 234 2.37 -18.92 -2.15
CA ALA A 234 1.96 -18.42 -3.43
C ALA A 234 2.34 -19.46 -4.51
N SER A 235 1.68 -20.60 -4.52
CA SER A 235 1.79 -21.52 -5.63
C SER A 235 1.13 -20.87 -6.84
N VAL A 236 1.96 -20.55 -7.83
CA VAL A 236 1.49 -20.09 -9.14
C VAL A 236 0.69 -21.24 -9.74
N GLY A 237 -0.62 -21.20 -9.64
CA GLY A 237 -1.49 -22.12 -10.36
C GLY A 237 -1.42 -21.83 -11.85
N ASN A 238 -1.19 -22.88 -12.65
CA ASN A 238 -1.31 -22.82 -14.11
C ASN A 238 -2.78 -22.77 -14.56
N ASP A 239 -3.53 -21.82 -14.01
CA ASP A 239 -4.95 -21.67 -14.37
C ASP A 239 -5.07 -21.03 -15.75
N LYS A 240 -5.86 -21.66 -16.61
CA LYS A 240 -6.16 -21.13 -17.94
C LYS A 240 -6.85 -19.78 -17.83
N PRO A 241 -6.65 -18.88 -18.81
CA PRO A 241 -7.39 -17.63 -18.87
C PRO A 241 -8.89 -17.90 -18.75
N MET A 242 -9.52 -17.31 -17.76
CA MET A 242 -10.95 -17.42 -17.55
C MET A 242 -11.67 -16.34 -18.33
N ASP A 243 -12.81 -16.66 -18.96
CA ASP A 243 -13.69 -15.65 -19.53
C ASP A 243 -14.17 -14.73 -18.41
N LEU A 244 -13.76 -13.46 -18.50
CA LEU A 244 -14.11 -12.49 -17.47
C LEU A 244 -15.51 -11.92 -17.75
N PRO A 245 -16.35 -11.77 -16.71
CA PRO A 245 -17.67 -11.21 -16.87
C PRO A 245 -17.60 -9.73 -17.27
N ARG A 246 -18.74 -9.15 -17.64
CA ARG A 246 -18.85 -7.69 -17.77
C ARG A 246 -18.58 -7.04 -16.42
N ILE A 247 -17.90 -5.90 -16.46
CA ILE A 247 -17.64 -5.11 -15.26
C ILE A 247 -18.97 -4.66 -14.66
N PHE A 248 -19.15 -4.95 -13.39
CA PHE A 248 -20.26 -4.45 -12.59
C PHE A 248 -19.77 -3.28 -11.73
N ILE A 249 -20.45 -2.14 -11.79
CA ILE A 249 -20.18 -0.97 -10.95
C ILE A 249 -21.21 -0.96 -9.82
N PRO A 250 -20.89 -1.49 -8.65
CA PRO A 250 -21.84 -1.53 -7.54
C PRO A 250 -22.04 -0.14 -6.93
N ALA A 251 -23.22 0.10 -6.38
CA ALA A 251 -23.58 1.39 -5.78
C ALA A 251 -22.58 1.86 -4.70
N HIS A 252 -22.03 0.93 -3.93
CA HIS A 252 -21.03 1.26 -2.92
C HIS A 252 -19.68 1.76 -3.48
N ALA A 253 -19.42 1.58 -4.76
CA ALA A 253 -18.24 2.13 -5.42
C ALA A 253 -18.40 3.61 -5.78
N LEU A 254 -19.64 4.10 -5.82
CA LEU A 254 -20.02 5.48 -6.09
C LEU A 254 -20.17 6.26 -4.77
N ASP A 255 -19.10 6.30 -3.98
CA ASP A 255 -19.07 7.10 -2.76
C ASP A 255 -18.49 8.51 -2.98
N LEU A 256 -18.32 9.27 -1.90
CA LEU A 256 -17.78 10.63 -1.94
C LEU A 256 -16.41 10.75 -2.63
N HIS A 257 -15.60 9.70 -2.60
CA HIS A 257 -14.29 9.69 -3.25
C HIS A 257 -14.37 9.41 -4.75
N ALA A 258 -15.43 8.75 -5.19
CA ALA A 258 -15.71 8.46 -6.60
C ALA A 258 -16.76 9.40 -7.21
N ASN A 259 -17.36 10.30 -6.43
CA ASN A 259 -18.41 11.19 -6.88
C ASN A 259 -17.93 12.03 -8.06
N THR A 260 -18.58 11.84 -9.20
CA THR A 260 -18.31 12.54 -10.47
C THR A 260 -19.25 13.73 -10.66
N THR A 261 -20.14 13.99 -9.72
CA THR A 261 -21.06 15.13 -9.76
C THR A 261 -20.40 16.32 -9.09
N GLY A 262 -19.83 17.18 -9.87
CA GLY A 262 -19.41 18.53 -9.56
C GLY A 262 -19.60 19.37 -10.78
#